data_15fad0f3183682b40ce3614f0cf1da33
#
_entry.id   15fad0f3183682b40ce3614f0cf1da33
#
_cell.length_a   1.000
_cell.length_b   1.000
_cell.length_c   1.000
_cell.angle_alpha   90.00
_cell.angle_beta   90.00
_cell.angle_gamma   90.00
#
_symmetry.space_group_name_H-M   'P 1'
#
loop_
_entity.id
_entity.type
_entity.pdbx_description
1 polymer ?
#
loop_
_entity_poly.entity_id
_entity_poly.type
_entity_poly.pdbx_seq_one_letter_code
_entity_poly.pdbx_strand_id
1 'polypeptide(L)' 'MSHDLILAQKAAWHLARTLMAPVILFQVDNEFGVLPADELDDADVEILFEYDPHSGGRSVH' A
#
# COMPACT_ATOMS: atom_id res chain seq x y z
N MET A 1 3.17 11.13 -1.09
CA MET A 1 2.26 10.50 -2.04
C MET A 1 2.79 10.68 -3.45
N SER A 2 2.38 9.83 -4.36
CA SER A 2 2.94 9.78 -5.70
C SER A 2 1.82 9.67 -6.74
N HIS A 3 2.08 10.20 -7.93
CA HIS A 3 1.17 10.01 -9.07
C HIS A 3 1.59 8.82 -9.92
N ASP A 4 2.71 8.19 -9.58
CA ASP A 4 3.25 7.07 -10.33
C ASP A 4 2.95 5.77 -9.58
N LEU A 5 2.08 4.95 -10.15
CA LEU A 5 1.69 3.68 -9.52
C LEU A 5 2.89 2.75 -9.32
N ILE A 6 3.81 2.73 -10.28
CA ILE A 6 4.98 1.85 -10.17
C ILE A 6 5.85 2.26 -9.00
N LEU A 7 6.09 3.56 -8.84
CA LEU A 7 6.85 4.06 -7.69
C LEU A 7 6.12 3.76 -6.38
N ALA A 8 4.79 3.92 -6.38
CA ALA A 8 4.01 3.63 -5.19
C ALA A 8 4.08 2.14 -4.83
N GLN A 9 4.05 1.27 -5.84
CA GLN A 9 4.17 -0.16 -5.60
C GLN A 9 5.54 -0.53 -5.02
N LYS A 10 6.60 0.09 -5.55
CA LYS A 10 7.95 -0.15 -5.01
C LYS A 10 8.07 0.35 -3.59
N ALA A 11 7.51 1.52 -3.30
CA ALA A 11 7.53 2.07 -1.96
C ALA A 11 6.76 1.19 -0.98
N ALA A 12 5.60 0.68 -1.39
CA ALA A 12 4.80 -0.19 -0.54
C ALA A 12 5.54 -1.48 -0.24
N TRP A 13 6.14 -2.08 -1.26
CA TRP A 13 6.89 -3.32 -1.08
C TRP A 13 8.09 -3.12 -0.17
N HIS A 14 8.82 -2.02 -0.39
CA HIS A 14 9.98 -1.69 0.43
C HIS A 14 9.58 -1.47 1.89
N LEU A 15 8.48 -0.75 2.10
CA LEU A 15 8.00 -0.48 3.44
C LEU A 15 7.54 -1.76 4.13
N ALA A 16 6.84 -2.62 3.41
CA ALA A 16 6.39 -3.89 3.97
C ALA A 16 7.57 -4.72 4.46
N ARG A 17 8.64 -4.76 3.67
CA ARG A 17 9.83 -5.52 4.03
C ARG A 17 10.59 -4.88 5.18
N THR A 18 10.64 -3.54 5.21
CA THR A 18 11.31 -2.82 6.29
C THR A 18 10.60 -3.02 7.60
N LEU A 19 9.28 -2.94 7.60
CA LEU A 19 8.48 -3.11 8.80
C LEU A 19 8.21 -4.56 9.16
N MET A 20 8.41 -5.48 8.19
CA MET A 20 8.05 -6.88 8.31
C MET A 20 6.58 -7.02 8.69
N ALA A 21 5.75 -6.21 8.06
CA ALA A 21 4.31 -6.15 8.33
C ALA A 21 3.56 -5.81 7.05
N PRO A 22 2.29 -6.20 6.94
CA PRO A 22 1.50 -5.87 5.76
C PRO A 22 1.36 -4.38 5.57
N VAL A 23 1.39 -3.94 4.32
CA VAL A 23 1.27 -2.54 3.94
C VAL A 23 0.18 -2.42 2.88
N ILE A 24 -0.61 -1.38 2.98
CA ILE A 24 -1.71 -1.10 2.05
C ILE A 24 -1.28 0.00 1.09
N LEU A 25 -1.51 -0.22 -0.19
CA LEU A 25 -1.38 0.81 -1.21
C LEU A 25 -2.78 1.27 -1.58
N PHE A 26 -3.03 2.54 -1.43
CA PHE A 26 -4.36 3.11 -1.63
C PHE A 26 -4.30 4.32 -2.56
N GLN A 27 -5.47 4.72 -3.04
CA GLN A 27 -5.60 5.89 -3.90
C GLN A 27 -6.61 6.85 -3.30
N VAL A 28 -6.22 8.12 -3.26
CA VAL A 28 -7.10 9.23 -2.86
C VAL A 28 -6.98 10.29 -3.94
N ASP A 29 -8.12 10.66 -4.51
CA ASP A 29 -8.15 11.56 -5.67
C ASP A 29 -7.31 10.95 -6.79
N ASN A 30 -6.26 11.61 -7.23
CA ASN A 30 -5.39 11.08 -8.27
C ASN A 30 -3.99 10.75 -7.74
N GLU A 31 -3.89 10.53 -6.44
CA GLU A 31 -2.60 10.25 -5.82
C GLU A 31 -2.62 8.91 -5.12
N PHE A 32 -1.43 8.28 -5.09
CA PHE A 32 -1.25 7.00 -4.41
C PHE A 32 -0.54 7.22 -3.09
N GLY A 33 -0.95 6.47 -2.09
CA GLY A 33 -0.32 6.52 -0.78
C GLY A 33 -0.11 5.12 -0.25
N VAL A 34 0.78 4.99 0.72
CA VAL A 34 1.07 3.73 1.38
C VAL A 34 1.09 3.92 2.88
N LEU A 35 0.56 2.92 3.58
CA LEU A 35 0.63 2.93 5.04
C LEU A 35 0.54 1.50 5.57
N PRO A 36 1.02 1.26 6.79
CA PRO A 36 0.87 -0.06 7.40
C PRO A 36 -0.61 -0.44 7.54
N ALA A 37 -0.91 -1.71 7.33
CA ALA A 37 -2.29 -2.17 7.36
C ALA A 37 -2.96 -1.91 8.71
N ASP A 38 -2.21 -1.99 9.80
CA ASP A 38 -2.77 -1.77 11.13
C ASP A 38 -3.04 -0.30 11.43
N GLU A 39 -2.53 0.59 10.59
CA GLU A 39 -2.82 2.02 10.72
C GLU A 39 -3.96 2.45 9.80
N LEU A 40 -4.43 1.55 8.97
CA LEU A 40 -5.58 1.82 8.12
C LEU A 40 -6.84 1.71 8.98
N ASP A 41 -7.33 2.86 9.38
CA ASP A 41 -8.54 2.95 10.16
C ASP A 41 -9.61 3.48 9.22
N ASP A 42 -10.81 3.18 9.36
CA ASP A 42 -11.98 3.62 8.59
C ASP A 42 -11.75 4.75 7.57
N ALA A 43 -10.57 4.77 6.95
CA ALA A 43 -10.24 5.80 5.97
C ALA A 43 -11.06 5.58 4.70
N ASP A 44 -11.61 6.66 4.19
CA ASP A 44 -12.41 6.62 2.98
C ASP A 44 -11.50 6.68 1.76
N VAL A 45 -10.74 5.61 1.55
CA VAL A 45 -9.78 5.51 0.46
C VAL A 45 -10.02 4.23 -0.32
N GLU A 46 -9.59 4.24 -1.58
CA GLU A 46 -9.70 3.05 -2.41
C GLU A 46 -8.44 2.21 -2.25
N ILE A 47 -8.58 1.02 -1.70
CA ILE A 47 -7.46 0.11 -1.52
C ILE A 47 -7.22 -0.62 -2.84
N LEU A 48 -6.01 -0.49 -3.36
CA LEU A 48 -5.64 -1.11 -4.64
C LEU A 48 -4.87 -2.40 -4.45
N PHE A 49 -3.90 -2.42 -3.53
CA PHE A 49 -3.05 -3.57 -3.29
C PHE A 49 -2.77 -3.72 -1.81
N GLU A 50 -2.52 -4.96 -1.42
CA GLU A 50 -2.01 -5.28 -0.10
C GLU A 50 -0.69 -6.02 -0.28
N TYR A 51 0.35 -5.56 0.37
CA TYR A 51 1.68 -6.15 0.30
C TYR A 51 2.02 -6.80 1.62
N ASP A 52 2.32 -8.10 1.57
CA ASP A 52 2.68 -8.88 2.74
C ASP A 52 4.13 -9.32 2.56
N PRO A 53 5.04 -9.05 3.51
CA PRO A 53 6.43 -9.42 3.35
C PRO A 53 6.66 -10.93 3.30
N HIS A 54 5.68 -11.71 3.71
CA HIS A 54 5.78 -13.17 3.68
C HIS A 54 5.12 -13.78 2.46
N SER A 55 4.07 -13.16 1.94
CA SER A 55 3.29 -13.72 0.84
C SER A 55 3.42 -12.96 -0.47
N GLY A 56 4.02 -11.77 -0.42
CA GLY A 56 4.10 -10.92 -1.59
C GLY A 56 2.88 -10.02 -1.74
N GLY A 57 2.85 -9.28 -2.84
CA GLY A 57 1.77 -8.34 -3.09
C GLY A 57 0.60 -9.01 -3.80
N ARG A 58 -0.57 -8.46 -3.62
CA ARG A 58 -1.76 -8.93 -4.33
C ARG A 58 -2.74 -7.79 -4.51
N SER A 59 -3.52 -7.89 -5.58
CA SER A 59 -4.57 -6.94 -5.86
C SER A 59 -5.77 -7.22 -4.97
N VAL A 60 -6.39 -6.15 -4.46
CA VAL A 60 -7.58 -6.25 -3.62
C VAL A 60 -8.85 -6.19 -4.46
N HIS A 61 -8.72 -5.80 -5.72
CA HIS A 61 -9.85 -5.72 -6.64
C HIS A 61 -9.97 -6.95 -7.52
#